data_02f528dd1025ebaf7e337760631444e5
#
_entry.id   02f528dd1025ebaf7e337760631444e5
#
_cell.length_a   1.000
_cell.length_b   1.000
_cell.length_c   1.000
_cell.angle_alpha   90.00
_cell.angle_beta   90.00
_cell.angle_gamma   90.00
#
_symmetry.space_group_name_H-M   'P 1'
#
loop_
_entity.id
_entity.type
_entity.pdbx_description
1 polymer ?
#
loop_
_entity_poly.entity_id
_entity_poly.type
_entity_poly.pdbx_seq_one_letter_code
_entity_poly.pdbx_strand_id
1 'polypeptide(L)'
;MGFLFTSESVSEGHPDKVSDQISDAILDEFLRRDANSKVACETLCTTGLVVVAGEVRSDAYVDVQGVARRVINRIGYTKSEYQFDCNSCGILSAIHEQSSDINQGVVRAAEEDQGAGDQGIMFGYACNETREMMPATLILSHVILKELAVIRREGEAMTYLRPDSKSQVTIEYDEQTNKPLRVHTIVVSTQHDEFILPGNGLTEKEAEERMQERIREDVRTILIPRVKARLERAGDKLAGLIGDDYILHVNPTGKFVIGGPHGDTGLTGRKIIVAAYGGRGAHGGGAFSGKDSSKVDRSAAYAARHIAKNLVAAGVADEVLVELSYAIGIAQPLSIYVDTYRSPRPAALEGMTDGEIARRIGRLFDLRPAAIVKRFGLKNPIFEATASYGHFGNRPYKQVEKVWENGREVEREIEYFGWEKLDAVDCIRKEFGL
;
A
#
# COMPACT_ATOMS: atom_id res chain seq x y z
N MET A 1 10.49 -30.13 -9.11
CA MET A 1 11.09 -28.86 -9.58
C MET A 1 10.28 -27.74 -8.98
N GLY A 2 10.88 -26.59 -8.76
CA GLY A 2 10.16 -25.42 -8.26
C GLY A 2 9.75 -24.50 -9.41
N PHE A 3 8.86 -23.55 -9.14
CA PHE A 3 8.54 -22.46 -10.05
C PHE A 3 9.00 -21.12 -9.45
N LEU A 4 9.21 -20.13 -10.31
CA LEU A 4 9.63 -18.79 -9.89
C LEU A 4 8.43 -17.85 -9.92
N PHE A 5 8.25 -17.07 -8.83
CA PHE A 5 7.27 -16.00 -8.76
C PHE A 5 7.95 -14.70 -8.30
N THR A 6 7.49 -13.58 -8.84
CA THR A 6 8.12 -12.28 -8.65
C THR A 6 7.09 -11.24 -8.23
N SER A 7 7.45 -10.41 -7.25
CA SER A 7 6.73 -9.16 -6.95
C SER A 7 7.71 -7.98 -6.94
N GLU A 8 7.17 -6.80 -7.15
CA GLU A 8 7.91 -5.55 -7.09
C GLU A 8 7.38 -4.62 -6.00
N SER A 9 8.19 -3.68 -5.60
CA SER A 9 7.82 -2.55 -4.76
C SER A 9 8.49 -1.26 -5.25
N VAL A 10 7.91 -0.14 -4.88
CA VAL A 10 8.49 1.19 -5.10
C VAL A 10 8.54 1.97 -3.78
N SER A 11 9.55 2.85 -3.65
CA SER A 11 9.74 3.66 -2.45
C SER A 11 8.68 4.74 -2.30
N GLU A 12 8.66 5.38 -1.14
CA GLU A 12 7.86 6.57 -0.87
C GLU A 12 8.19 7.75 -1.80
N GLY A 13 9.41 7.78 -2.36
CA GLY A 13 9.87 8.81 -3.30
C GLY A 13 9.59 8.50 -4.77
N HIS A 14 9.04 7.33 -5.10
CA HIS A 14 8.61 7.04 -6.46
C HIS A 14 7.49 8.01 -6.88
N PRO A 15 7.50 8.56 -8.13
CA PRO A 15 6.54 9.59 -8.55
C PRO A 15 5.08 9.24 -8.29
N ASP A 16 4.66 8.02 -8.62
CA ASP A 16 3.27 7.59 -8.38
C ASP A 16 2.96 7.51 -6.87
N LYS A 17 3.94 7.12 -6.04
CA LYS A 17 3.75 7.08 -4.58
C LYS A 17 3.82 8.45 -3.93
N VAL A 18 4.54 9.40 -4.50
CA VAL A 18 4.45 10.82 -4.11
C VAL A 18 3.03 11.31 -4.33
N SER A 19 2.44 11.00 -5.50
CA SER A 19 1.06 11.37 -5.84
C SER A 19 0.03 10.72 -4.92
N ASP A 20 0.15 9.42 -4.63
CA ASP A 20 -0.71 8.71 -3.69
C ASP A 20 -0.68 9.34 -2.30
N GLN A 21 0.53 9.65 -1.79
CA GLN A 21 0.71 10.24 -0.46
C GLN A 21 0.14 11.66 -0.36
N ILE A 22 0.26 12.47 -1.41
CA ILE A 22 -0.33 13.82 -1.43
C ILE A 22 -1.86 13.70 -1.43
N SER A 23 -2.44 12.84 -2.26
CA SER A 23 -3.89 12.64 -2.32
C SER A 23 -4.48 12.16 -1.00
N ASP A 24 -3.85 11.18 -0.33
CA ASP A 24 -4.32 10.68 0.96
C ASP A 24 -4.06 11.66 2.11
N ALA A 25 -2.99 12.45 2.06
CA ALA A 25 -2.78 13.52 3.04
C ALA A 25 -3.83 14.63 2.96
N ILE A 26 -4.26 14.97 1.74
CA ILE A 26 -5.35 15.93 1.52
C ILE A 26 -6.68 15.35 2.04
N LEU A 27 -6.96 14.09 1.72
CA LEU A 27 -8.13 13.39 2.27
C LEU A 27 -8.15 13.41 3.79
N ASP A 28 -7.05 13.04 4.44
CA ASP A 28 -6.95 13.02 5.90
C ASP A 28 -7.12 14.41 6.50
N GLU A 29 -6.65 15.45 5.84
CA GLU A 29 -6.79 16.82 6.34
C GLU A 29 -8.24 17.30 6.25
N PHE A 30 -9.03 16.88 5.25
CA PHE A 30 -10.47 17.10 5.20
C PHE A 30 -11.18 16.33 6.31
N LEU A 31 -10.90 15.03 6.46
CA LEU A 31 -11.52 14.18 7.49
C LEU A 31 -11.19 14.62 8.91
N ARG A 32 -10.00 15.16 9.13
CA ARG A 32 -9.57 15.73 10.41
C ARG A 32 -10.47 16.87 10.86
N ARG A 33 -10.96 17.69 9.92
CA ARG A 33 -11.82 18.86 10.18
C ARG A 33 -13.30 18.57 10.04
N ASP A 34 -13.67 17.68 9.14
CA ASP A 34 -15.05 17.24 8.90
C ASP A 34 -15.08 15.75 8.55
N ALA A 35 -15.42 14.91 9.52
CA ALA A 35 -15.50 13.46 9.38
C ALA A 35 -16.53 12.98 8.32
N ASN A 36 -17.41 13.87 7.85
CA ASN A 36 -18.39 13.58 6.82
C ASN A 36 -17.97 14.05 5.42
N SER A 37 -16.75 14.58 5.28
CA SER A 37 -16.20 15.00 4.00
C SER A 37 -16.30 13.89 2.96
N LYS A 38 -16.70 14.26 1.74
CA LYS A 38 -16.64 13.41 0.55
C LYS A 38 -15.53 13.92 -0.31
N VAL A 39 -14.57 13.05 -0.60
CA VAL A 39 -13.33 13.41 -1.27
C VAL A 39 -13.03 12.37 -2.35
N ALA A 40 -12.81 12.85 -3.56
CA ALA A 40 -12.19 12.12 -4.65
C ALA A 40 -11.08 13.04 -5.19
N CYS A 41 -9.85 12.82 -4.74
CA CYS A 41 -8.73 13.71 -5.01
C CYS A 41 -7.60 12.95 -5.68
N GLU A 42 -7.21 13.38 -6.84
CA GLU A 42 -6.13 12.82 -7.64
C GLU A 42 -5.00 13.84 -7.79
N THR A 43 -3.77 13.33 -7.81
CA THR A 43 -2.56 14.15 -7.89
C THR A 43 -1.71 13.69 -9.06
N LEU A 44 -1.20 14.66 -9.82
CA LEU A 44 -0.13 14.48 -10.81
C LEU A 44 1.12 15.19 -10.28
N CYS A 45 2.25 14.48 -10.29
CA CYS A 45 3.57 15.04 -9.98
C CYS A 45 4.49 14.90 -11.19
N THR A 46 5.14 16.00 -11.59
CA THR A 46 6.13 16.02 -12.68
C THR A 46 7.22 17.03 -12.37
N THR A 47 8.16 17.27 -13.28
CA THR A 47 9.25 18.24 -13.10
C THR A 47 8.72 19.59 -12.62
N GLY A 48 9.10 20.00 -11.42
CA GLY A 48 8.78 21.30 -10.85
C GLY A 48 7.29 21.59 -10.64
N LEU A 49 6.39 20.60 -10.79
CA LEU A 49 4.94 20.82 -10.76
C LEU A 49 4.18 19.70 -10.08
N VAL A 50 3.20 20.11 -9.27
CA VAL A 50 2.13 19.25 -8.72
C VAL A 50 0.79 19.81 -9.18
N VAL A 51 -0.09 18.96 -9.70
CA VAL A 51 -1.47 19.29 -9.99
C VAL A 51 -2.36 18.41 -9.15
N VAL A 52 -3.23 19.02 -8.35
CA VAL A 52 -4.24 18.34 -7.54
C VAL A 52 -5.60 18.64 -8.14
N ALA A 53 -6.34 17.62 -8.53
CA ALA A 53 -7.65 17.74 -9.15
C ALA A 53 -8.66 16.79 -8.53
N GLY A 54 -9.94 17.07 -8.69
CA GLY A 54 -11.01 16.18 -8.21
C GLY A 54 -12.18 16.92 -7.57
N GLU A 55 -13.03 16.16 -6.88
CA GLU A 55 -14.25 16.67 -6.29
C GLU A 55 -14.22 16.52 -4.76
N VAL A 56 -14.59 17.58 -4.08
CA VAL A 56 -14.71 17.61 -2.61
C VAL A 56 -16.04 18.22 -2.21
N ARG A 57 -16.70 17.59 -1.25
CA ARG A 57 -17.82 18.15 -0.50
C ARG A 57 -17.48 18.09 0.97
N SER A 58 -17.26 19.24 1.58
CA SER A 58 -16.88 19.37 2.99
C SER A 58 -17.24 20.75 3.50
N ASP A 59 -17.51 20.84 4.78
CA ASP A 59 -17.66 22.13 5.48
C ASP A 59 -16.30 22.73 5.90
N ALA A 60 -15.21 22.02 5.64
CA ALA A 60 -13.86 22.40 6.03
C ALA A 60 -13.09 23.11 4.91
N TYR A 61 -12.27 24.07 5.28
CA TYR A 61 -11.22 24.61 4.43
C TYR A 61 -9.91 23.87 4.68
N VAL A 62 -9.23 23.49 3.60
CA VAL A 62 -7.90 22.84 3.63
C VAL A 62 -6.92 23.62 2.77
N ASP A 63 -5.76 23.96 3.31
CA ASP A 63 -4.63 24.48 2.55
C ASP A 63 -3.93 23.33 1.78
N VAL A 64 -4.46 23.02 0.59
CA VAL A 64 -3.97 21.95 -0.29
C VAL A 64 -2.49 22.14 -0.62
N GLN A 65 -2.04 23.38 -0.84
CA GLN A 65 -0.63 23.66 -1.16
C GLN A 65 0.28 23.36 0.02
N GLY A 66 -0.10 23.81 1.22
CA GLY A 66 0.64 23.52 2.45
C GLY A 66 0.73 22.02 2.73
N VAL A 67 -0.36 21.28 2.55
CA VAL A 67 -0.38 19.83 2.70
C VAL A 67 0.58 19.14 1.71
N ALA A 68 0.52 19.48 0.43
CA ALA A 68 1.39 18.88 -0.59
C ALA A 68 2.87 19.17 -0.28
N ARG A 69 3.23 20.42 0.08
CA ARG A 69 4.60 20.79 0.47
C ARG A 69 5.10 20.00 1.68
N ARG A 70 4.25 19.83 2.70
CA ARG A 70 4.57 19.01 3.89
C ARG A 70 4.91 17.56 3.50
N VAL A 71 4.11 16.95 2.62
CA VAL A 71 4.34 15.58 2.14
C VAL A 71 5.65 15.48 1.36
N ILE A 72 5.89 16.38 0.39
CA ILE A 72 7.11 16.41 -0.42
C ILE A 72 8.36 16.55 0.47
N ASN A 73 8.31 17.45 1.47
CA ASN A 73 9.37 17.62 2.45
C ASN A 73 9.64 16.35 3.27
N ARG A 74 8.59 15.72 3.81
CA ARG A 74 8.68 14.48 4.59
C ARG A 74 9.32 13.34 3.79
N ILE A 75 8.98 13.21 2.50
CA ILE A 75 9.57 12.21 1.59
C ILE A 75 11.08 12.45 1.41
N GLY A 76 11.52 13.71 1.44
CA GLY A 76 12.94 14.08 1.32
C GLY A 76 13.30 14.77 0.01
N TYR A 77 12.33 15.24 -0.75
CA TYR A 77 12.56 16.14 -1.87
C TYR A 77 12.72 17.57 -1.34
N THR A 78 13.94 17.90 -0.90
CA THR A 78 14.26 19.13 -0.17
C THR A 78 15.28 20.01 -0.87
N LYS A 79 15.86 19.54 -1.99
CA LYS A 79 16.93 20.21 -2.71
C LYS A 79 16.47 20.62 -4.11
N SER A 80 16.73 21.86 -4.51
CA SER A 80 16.36 22.39 -5.83
C SER A 80 17.03 21.64 -6.99
N GLU A 81 18.19 21.05 -6.76
CA GLU A 81 18.90 20.22 -7.74
C GLU A 81 18.16 18.95 -8.14
N TYR A 82 17.17 18.52 -7.36
CA TYR A 82 16.26 17.42 -7.72
C TYR A 82 15.21 17.84 -8.75
N GLN A 83 15.11 19.14 -9.07
CA GLN A 83 14.14 19.77 -9.96
C GLN A 83 12.68 19.41 -9.64
N PHE A 84 12.46 18.97 -8.43
CA PHE A 84 11.20 18.75 -7.74
C PHE A 84 11.48 18.81 -6.25
N ASP A 85 11.08 19.90 -5.59
CA ASP A 85 11.31 20.07 -4.14
C ASP A 85 10.17 20.81 -3.46
N CYS A 86 10.09 20.66 -2.15
CA CYS A 86 9.00 21.17 -1.32
C CYS A 86 8.85 22.69 -1.31
N ASN A 87 9.92 23.45 -1.64
CA ASN A 87 9.91 24.91 -1.57
C ASN A 87 9.62 25.55 -2.94
N SER A 88 10.17 24.98 -4.02
CA SER A 88 10.18 25.63 -5.34
C SER A 88 9.18 25.08 -6.34
N CYS A 89 8.68 23.84 -6.19
CA CYS A 89 7.71 23.32 -7.15
C CYS A 89 6.39 24.11 -7.15
N GLY A 90 5.83 24.34 -8.34
CA GLY A 90 4.50 24.90 -8.49
C GLY A 90 3.44 23.90 -7.99
N ILE A 91 2.39 24.38 -7.31
CA ILE A 91 1.27 23.53 -6.89
C ILE A 91 -0.02 24.18 -7.39
N LEU A 92 -0.70 23.49 -8.30
CA LEU A 92 -1.98 23.92 -8.86
C LEU A 92 -3.09 23.07 -8.24
N SER A 93 -4.18 23.73 -7.85
CA SER A 93 -5.39 23.07 -7.38
C SER A 93 -6.53 23.32 -8.36
N ALA A 94 -7.12 22.22 -8.86
CA ALA A 94 -8.33 22.19 -9.68
C ALA A 94 -9.41 21.35 -8.99
N ILE A 95 -9.55 21.52 -7.67
CA ILE A 95 -10.59 20.88 -6.87
C ILE A 95 -11.87 21.72 -7.02
N HIS A 96 -12.99 21.03 -7.25
CA HIS A 96 -14.31 21.64 -7.35
C HIS A 96 -15.34 20.89 -6.49
N GLU A 97 -16.54 21.42 -6.38
CA GLU A 97 -17.59 20.81 -5.60
C GLU A 97 -18.16 19.55 -6.27
N GLN A 98 -18.44 18.51 -5.48
CA GLN A 98 -19.01 17.25 -5.98
C GLN A 98 -20.39 17.46 -6.60
N SER A 99 -20.64 16.80 -7.75
CA SER A 99 -21.94 16.85 -8.44
C SER A 99 -23.10 16.38 -7.56
N SER A 100 -24.21 17.15 -7.58
CA SER A 100 -25.45 16.81 -6.90
C SER A 100 -26.07 15.49 -7.38
N ASP A 101 -25.85 15.12 -8.65
CA ASP A 101 -26.46 13.93 -9.28
C ASP A 101 -25.89 12.64 -8.69
N ILE A 102 -24.60 12.58 -8.43
CA ILE A 102 -23.95 11.43 -7.78
C ILE A 102 -24.48 11.25 -6.36
N ASN A 103 -24.75 12.36 -5.67
CA ASN A 103 -25.17 12.37 -4.28
C ASN A 103 -26.60 11.77 -4.07
N GLN A 104 -27.50 11.91 -5.06
CA GLN A 104 -28.89 11.42 -4.97
C GLN A 104 -28.97 9.89 -4.85
N GLY A 105 -28.05 9.14 -5.47
CA GLY A 105 -28.01 7.69 -5.43
C GLY A 105 -27.42 7.11 -4.14
N VAL A 106 -26.57 7.86 -3.44
CA VAL A 106 -25.73 7.37 -2.34
C VAL A 106 -26.28 7.73 -0.97
N VAL A 107 -26.80 8.97 -0.80
CA VAL A 107 -27.30 9.46 0.49
C VAL A 107 -28.73 9.00 0.71
N ARG A 108 -29.00 8.33 1.83
CA ARG A 108 -30.33 7.90 2.29
C ARG A 108 -30.66 8.57 3.62
N ALA A 109 -31.94 8.55 3.99
CA ALA A 109 -32.42 9.15 5.23
C ALA A 109 -31.80 8.48 6.48
N ALA A 110 -31.59 7.16 6.43
CA ALA A 110 -30.82 6.42 7.45
C ALA A 110 -29.42 6.09 6.92
N GLU A 111 -28.41 6.36 7.73
CA GLU A 111 -27.00 6.07 7.38
C GLU A 111 -26.77 4.59 7.07
N GLU A 112 -27.53 3.72 7.75
CA GLU A 112 -27.47 2.27 7.57
C GLU A 112 -27.90 1.79 6.18
N ASP A 113 -28.74 2.56 5.48
CA ASP A 113 -29.26 2.27 4.15
C ASP A 113 -28.46 2.97 3.04
N GLN A 114 -27.35 3.60 3.38
CA GLN A 114 -26.47 4.23 2.41
C GLN A 114 -26.03 3.22 1.35
N GLY A 115 -26.33 3.51 0.09
CA GLY A 115 -25.91 2.69 -1.05
C GLY A 115 -24.42 2.79 -1.32
N ALA A 116 -23.89 1.85 -2.09
CA ALA A 116 -22.54 1.93 -2.60
C ALA A 116 -22.35 3.18 -3.47
N GLY A 117 -21.23 3.86 -3.29
CA GLY A 117 -20.91 5.10 -4.02
C GLY A 117 -20.57 4.88 -5.49
N ASP A 118 -20.31 3.63 -5.88
CA ASP A 118 -20.02 3.21 -7.25
C ASP A 118 -20.37 1.73 -7.43
N GLN A 119 -20.37 1.28 -8.67
CA GLN A 119 -20.33 -0.13 -9.01
C GLN A 119 -18.89 -0.64 -9.00
N GLY A 120 -18.66 -1.94 -8.82
CA GLY A 120 -17.31 -2.51 -8.95
C GLY A 120 -17.18 -3.89 -8.32
N ILE A 121 -15.98 -4.45 -8.51
CA ILE A 121 -15.52 -5.68 -7.88
C ILE A 121 -14.27 -5.37 -7.04
N MET A 122 -14.23 -5.82 -5.81
CA MET A 122 -13.15 -5.56 -4.87
C MET A 122 -12.65 -6.87 -4.30
N PHE A 123 -11.34 -6.99 -4.18
CA PHE A 123 -10.69 -8.24 -3.77
C PHE A 123 -9.93 -8.08 -2.46
N GLY A 124 -10.00 -9.13 -1.66
CA GLY A 124 -9.16 -9.37 -0.51
C GLY A 124 -8.42 -10.69 -0.68
N TYR A 125 -7.14 -10.71 -0.33
CA TYR A 125 -6.32 -11.90 -0.41
C TYR A 125 -5.52 -12.09 0.87
N ALA A 126 -5.27 -13.33 1.24
CA ALA A 126 -4.36 -13.70 2.31
C ALA A 126 -3.74 -15.07 2.04
N CYS A 127 -2.51 -15.28 2.50
CA CYS A 127 -1.82 -16.56 2.48
C CYS A 127 -0.95 -16.72 3.73
N ASN A 128 -0.58 -17.96 4.06
CA ASN A 128 0.18 -18.27 5.27
C ASN A 128 1.72 -18.19 5.08
N GLU A 129 2.19 -17.48 4.04
CA GLU A 129 3.63 -17.37 3.73
C GLU A 129 4.39 -16.49 4.72
N THR A 130 3.74 -15.43 5.23
CA THR A 130 4.33 -14.45 6.13
C THR A 130 3.50 -14.29 7.40
N ARG A 131 4.09 -13.67 8.42
CA ARG A 131 3.39 -13.32 9.66
C ARG A 131 2.19 -12.38 9.40
N GLU A 132 2.32 -11.51 8.43
CA GLU A 132 1.28 -10.55 8.02
C GLU A 132 0.21 -11.21 7.15
N MET A 133 0.36 -12.51 6.81
CA MET A 133 -0.50 -13.25 5.87
C MET A 133 -0.56 -12.59 4.50
N MET A 134 0.62 -12.24 4.00
CA MET A 134 0.87 -11.60 2.71
C MET A 134 1.87 -12.42 1.89
N PRO A 135 1.93 -12.24 0.55
CA PRO A 135 2.94 -12.88 -0.29
C PRO A 135 4.37 -12.52 0.13
N ALA A 136 5.22 -13.53 0.29
CA ALA A 136 6.61 -13.37 0.70
C ALA A 136 7.41 -12.47 -0.24
N THR A 137 7.20 -12.60 -1.56
CA THR A 137 7.84 -11.78 -2.59
C THR A 137 7.56 -10.29 -2.40
N LEU A 138 6.31 -9.93 -2.12
CA LEU A 138 5.90 -8.54 -1.92
C LEU A 138 6.45 -7.98 -0.61
N ILE A 139 6.32 -8.72 0.49
CA ILE A 139 6.81 -8.25 1.80
C ILE A 139 8.33 -8.04 1.75
N LEU A 140 9.09 -8.94 1.16
CA LEU A 140 10.54 -8.75 0.99
C LEU A 140 10.86 -7.53 0.14
N SER A 141 10.14 -7.32 -0.97
CA SER A 141 10.31 -6.12 -1.80
C SER A 141 10.04 -4.83 -1.00
N HIS A 142 8.99 -4.79 -0.18
CA HIS A 142 8.70 -3.66 0.69
C HIS A 142 9.78 -3.45 1.77
N VAL A 143 10.24 -4.52 2.41
CA VAL A 143 11.22 -4.43 3.50
C VAL A 143 12.55 -3.90 3.01
N ILE A 144 13.01 -4.30 1.81
CA ILE A 144 14.24 -3.79 1.18
C ILE A 144 14.15 -2.26 1.04
N LEU A 145 13.06 -1.73 0.52
CA LEU A 145 12.92 -0.29 0.30
C LEU A 145 12.66 0.49 1.59
N LYS A 146 11.92 -0.10 2.55
CA LYS A 146 11.77 0.50 3.89
C LYS A 146 13.13 0.65 4.58
N GLU A 147 14.00 -0.35 4.48
CA GLU A 147 15.34 -0.29 5.06
C GLU A 147 16.23 0.69 4.32
N LEU A 148 16.15 0.75 2.99
CA LEU A 148 16.87 1.75 2.19
C LEU A 148 16.47 3.18 2.58
N ALA A 149 15.19 3.43 2.81
CA ALA A 149 14.69 4.72 3.27
C ALA A 149 15.17 5.06 4.69
N VAL A 150 15.31 4.07 5.57
CA VAL A 150 15.91 4.25 6.91
C VAL A 150 17.37 4.66 6.78
N ILE A 151 18.18 3.95 5.99
CA ILE A 151 19.60 4.26 5.75
C ILE A 151 19.72 5.70 5.22
N ARG A 152 18.89 6.08 4.25
CA ARG A 152 18.89 7.44 3.69
C ARG A 152 18.63 8.51 4.75
N ARG A 153 17.66 8.28 5.64
CA ARG A 153 17.30 9.24 6.71
C ARG A 153 18.31 9.31 7.83
N GLU A 154 19.00 8.21 8.14
CA GLU A 154 20.11 8.20 9.10
C GLU A 154 21.28 9.08 8.61
N GLY A 155 21.54 9.09 7.30
CA GLY A 155 22.59 9.94 6.70
C GLY A 155 24.02 9.56 7.07
N GLU A 156 24.24 8.35 7.60
CA GLU A 156 25.54 7.85 8.05
C GLU A 156 26.20 6.94 7.03
N ALA A 157 25.43 6.04 6.45
CA ALA A 157 25.87 5.12 5.38
C ALA A 157 25.11 5.43 4.09
N MET A 158 25.71 5.10 2.93
CA MET A 158 25.10 5.33 1.60
C MET A 158 24.55 6.77 1.48
N THR A 159 25.32 7.77 1.88
CA THR A 159 24.91 9.19 1.99
C THR A 159 24.49 9.81 0.66
N TYR A 160 24.78 9.13 -0.44
CA TYR A 160 24.40 9.51 -1.80
C TYR A 160 22.96 9.15 -2.18
N LEU A 161 22.21 8.44 -1.31
CA LEU A 161 20.84 8.00 -1.62
C LEU A 161 19.87 9.18 -1.77
N ARG A 162 19.05 9.12 -2.83
CA ARG A 162 17.91 10.00 -3.07
C ARG A 162 16.60 9.28 -2.82
N PRO A 163 15.44 9.97 -2.78
CA PRO A 163 14.17 9.37 -2.34
C PRO A 163 13.60 8.28 -3.24
N ASP A 164 13.84 8.33 -4.57
CA ASP A 164 13.26 7.39 -5.51
C ASP A 164 14.04 6.07 -5.56
N SER A 165 13.31 4.98 -5.46
CA SER A 165 13.88 3.63 -5.63
C SER A 165 12.82 2.60 -5.92
N LYS A 166 13.26 1.47 -6.51
CA LYS A 166 12.44 0.29 -6.82
C LYS A 166 13.16 -0.96 -6.35
N SER A 167 12.39 -1.96 -5.96
CA SER A 167 12.90 -3.31 -5.69
C SER A 167 12.02 -4.35 -6.35
N GLN A 168 12.61 -5.48 -6.68
CA GLN A 168 11.92 -6.65 -7.20
C GLN A 168 12.55 -7.88 -6.58
N VAL A 169 11.71 -8.78 -6.07
CA VAL A 169 12.16 -10.04 -5.47
C VAL A 169 11.49 -11.20 -6.17
N THR A 170 12.32 -12.13 -6.64
CA THR A 170 11.89 -13.43 -7.18
C THR A 170 12.20 -14.51 -6.18
N ILE A 171 11.20 -15.32 -5.84
CA ILE A 171 11.32 -16.47 -4.94
C ILE A 171 11.06 -17.74 -5.74
N GLU A 172 11.83 -18.78 -5.44
CA GLU A 172 11.56 -20.14 -5.89
C GLU A 172 10.57 -20.80 -4.91
N TYR A 173 9.50 -21.35 -5.47
CA TYR A 173 8.44 -22.05 -4.75
C TYR A 173 8.45 -23.52 -5.05
N ASP A 174 8.09 -24.33 -4.07
CA ASP A 174 7.85 -25.76 -4.25
C ASP A 174 6.56 -26.00 -5.07
N GLU A 175 6.67 -26.78 -6.15
CA GLU A 175 5.56 -26.99 -7.09
C GLU A 175 4.39 -27.80 -6.49
N GLN A 176 4.64 -28.61 -5.46
CA GLN A 176 3.62 -29.47 -4.85
C GLN A 176 2.92 -28.78 -3.69
N THR A 177 3.69 -28.05 -2.86
CA THR A 177 3.18 -27.44 -1.62
C THR A 177 2.91 -25.97 -1.75
N ASN A 178 3.29 -25.33 -2.87
CA ASN A 178 3.20 -23.89 -3.10
C ASN A 178 3.89 -23.04 -2.00
N LYS A 179 4.90 -23.59 -1.32
CA LYS A 179 5.64 -22.92 -0.27
C LYS A 179 6.91 -22.26 -0.78
N PRO A 180 7.27 -21.06 -0.27
CA PRO A 180 8.52 -20.41 -0.63
C PRO A 180 9.72 -21.22 -0.12
N LEU A 181 10.72 -21.46 -0.99
CA LEU A 181 11.93 -22.23 -0.69
C LEU A 181 13.14 -21.32 -0.45
N ARG A 182 13.42 -20.40 -1.37
CA ARG A 182 14.54 -19.45 -1.28
C ARG A 182 14.34 -18.24 -2.17
N VAL A 183 15.02 -17.16 -1.84
CA VAL A 183 15.16 -16.02 -2.73
C VAL A 183 16.08 -16.41 -3.89
N HIS A 184 15.56 -16.29 -5.13
CA HIS A 184 16.30 -16.57 -6.35
C HIS A 184 17.00 -15.30 -6.88
N THR A 185 16.27 -14.18 -6.95
CA THR A 185 16.80 -12.92 -7.51
C THR A 185 16.32 -11.72 -6.70
N ILE A 186 17.22 -10.77 -6.47
CA ILE A 186 16.93 -9.44 -5.92
C ILE A 186 17.36 -8.39 -6.94
N VAL A 187 16.48 -7.47 -7.27
CA VAL A 187 16.78 -6.26 -8.06
C VAL A 187 16.55 -5.05 -7.17
N VAL A 188 17.51 -4.14 -7.12
CA VAL A 188 17.41 -2.85 -6.45
C VAL A 188 17.82 -1.76 -7.44
N SER A 189 16.91 -0.83 -7.70
CA SER A 189 17.22 0.38 -8.46
C SER A 189 17.02 1.58 -7.53
N THR A 190 18.06 2.35 -7.29
CA THR A 190 18.01 3.50 -6.38
C THR A 190 18.57 4.75 -7.02
N GLN A 191 17.83 5.84 -6.90
CA GLN A 191 18.29 7.17 -7.26
C GLN A 191 19.43 7.59 -6.31
N HIS A 192 20.46 8.25 -6.87
CA HIS A 192 21.64 8.63 -6.12
C HIS A 192 22.24 9.97 -6.61
N ASP A 193 23.02 10.61 -5.76
CA ASP A 193 23.86 11.76 -6.14
C ASP A 193 24.99 11.31 -7.07
N GLU A 194 25.54 12.23 -7.86
CA GLU A 194 26.82 12.04 -8.54
C GLU A 194 27.95 12.28 -7.53
N PHE A 195 28.41 11.23 -6.84
CA PHE A 195 29.38 11.31 -5.76
C PHE A 195 30.80 10.91 -6.15
N ILE A 196 31.00 10.38 -7.37
CA ILE A 196 32.29 10.18 -8.00
C ILE A 196 32.26 10.94 -9.32
N LEU A 197 33.05 12.01 -9.40
CA LEU A 197 33.08 12.90 -10.56
C LEU A 197 34.30 12.62 -11.45
N PRO A 198 34.20 12.86 -12.77
CA PRO A 198 35.34 12.81 -13.66
C PRO A 198 36.37 13.87 -13.29
N GLY A 199 37.65 13.61 -13.59
CA GLY A 199 38.77 14.50 -13.25
C GLY A 199 39.94 13.73 -12.63
N ASN A 200 41.11 14.35 -12.50
CA ASN A 200 42.33 13.74 -11.97
C ASN A 200 42.76 12.45 -12.67
N GLY A 201 42.56 12.40 -13.99
CA GLY A 201 42.85 11.20 -14.80
C GLY A 201 41.69 10.20 -14.91
N LEU A 202 40.55 10.46 -14.31
CA LEU A 202 39.33 9.64 -14.39
C LEU A 202 38.43 10.17 -15.51
N THR A 203 38.08 9.34 -16.46
CA THR A 203 37.09 9.64 -17.48
C THR A 203 35.67 9.59 -16.90
N GLU A 204 34.69 10.17 -17.59
CA GLU A 204 33.29 10.13 -17.21
C GLU A 204 32.78 8.66 -17.05
N LYS A 205 33.13 7.81 -18.02
CA LYS A 205 32.78 6.39 -18.00
C LYS A 205 33.37 5.67 -16.79
N GLU A 206 34.66 5.89 -16.49
CA GLU A 206 35.30 5.27 -15.33
C GLU A 206 34.74 5.78 -14.00
N ALA A 207 34.37 7.06 -13.91
CA ALA A 207 33.71 7.61 -12.74
C ALA A 207 32.34 6.94 -12.51
N GLU A 208 31.54 6.78 -13.58
CA GLU A 208 30.27 6.08 -13.54
C GLU A 208 30.42 4.61 -13.14
N GLU A 209 31.36 3.87 -13.76
CA GLU A 209 31.62 2.46 -13.43
C GLU A 209 32.00 2.28 -11.97
N ARG A 210 32.89 3.11 -11.43
CA ARG A 210 33.29 3.09 -10.00
C ARG A 210 32.14 3.44 -9.08
N MET A 211 31.31 4.39 -9.45
CA MET A 211 30.13 4.78 -8.68
C MET A 211 29.12 3.64 -8.61
N GLN A 212 28.83 2.98 -9.73
CA GLN A 212 27.93 1.81 -9.78
C GLN A 212 28.50 0.62 -9.00
N GLU A 213 29.80 0.37 -9.09
CA GLU A 213 30.47 -0.66 -8.29
C GLU A 213 30.33 -0.41 -6.79
N ARG A 214 30.52 0.84 -6.36
CA ARG A 214 30.35 1.24 -4.96
C ARG A 214 28.90 1.04 -4.51
N ILE A 215 27.91 1.45 -5.28
CA ILE A 215 26.49 1.26 -4.96
C ILE A 215 26.17 -0.23 -4.84
N ARG A 216 26.68 -1.06 -5.77
CA ARG A 216 26.46 -2.52 -5.75
C ARG A 216 27.05 -3.15 -4.48
N GLU A 217 28.26 -2.76 -4.11
CA GLU A 217 28.93 -3.26 -2.91
C GLU A 217 28.20 -2.83 -1.64
N ASP A 218 27.75 -1.56 -1.54
CA ASP A 218 27.01 -1.05 -0.40
C ASP A 218 25.62 -1.74 -0.27
N VAL A 219 24.95 -2.04 -1.38
CA VAL A 219 23.72 -2.84 -1.35
C VAL A 219 23.99 -4.23 -0.79
N ARG A 220 25.07 -4.88 -1.25
CA ARG A 220 25.46 -6.24 -0.81
C ARG A 220 25.87 -6.30 0.65
N THR A 221 26.68 -5.33 1.11
CA THR A 221 27.36 -5.37 2.42
C THR A 221 26.65 -4.58 3.51
N ILE A 222 25.77 -3.63 3.14
CA ILE A 222 25.04 -2.79 4.09
C ILE A 222 23.55 -3.08 4.03
N LEU A 223 22.91 -2.87 2.86
CA LEU A 223 21.45 -2.97 2.77
C LEU A 223 20.93 -4.37 3.04
N ILE A 224 21.40 -5.39 2.32
CA ILE A 224 20.87 -6.77 2.46
C ILE A 224 21.12 -7.34 3.86
N PRO A 225 22.30 -7.19 4.48
CA PRO A 225 22.51 -7.59 5.87
C PRO A 225 21.57 -6.88 6.85
N ARG A 226 21.30 -5.59 6.68
CA ARG A 226 20.35 -4.86 7.53
C ARG A 226 18.91 -5.33 7.34
N VAL A 227 18.51 -5.65 6.11
CA VAL A 227 17.21 -6.28 5.80
C VAL A 227 17.08 -7.60 6.54
N LYS A 228 18.08 -8.49 6.43
CA LYS A 228 18.10 -9.80 7.12
C LYS A 228 18.02 -9.63 8.64
N ALA A 229 18.85 -8.77 9.23
CA ALA A 229 18.84 -8.48 10.66
C ALA A 229 17.50 -7.86 11.15
N ARG A 230 16.83 -7.06 10.33
CA ARG A 230 15.51 -6.51 10.63
C ARG A 230 14.45 -7.62 10.70
N LEU A 231 14.46 -8.54 9.74
CA LEU A 231 13.55 -9.69 9.71
C LEU A 231 13.80 -10.64 10.89
N GLU A 232 15.07 -10.95 11.20
CA GLU A 232 15.46 -11.78 12.34
C GLU A 232 15.00 -11.19 13.67
N ARG A 233 15.21 -9.89 13.90
CA ARG A 233 14.73 -9.17 15.08
C ARG A 233 13.21 -9.21 15.22
N ALA A 234 12.48 -9.25 14.09
CA ALA A 234 11.04 -9.40 14.08
C ALA A 234 10.58 -10.85 14.28
N GLY A 235 11.49 -11.82 14.33
CA GLY A 235 11.18 -13.26 14.35
C GLY A 235 10.51 -13.72 13.06
N ASP A 236 10.80 -13.08 11.93
CA ASP A 236 10.18 -13.37 10.65
C ASP A 236 10.93 -14.47 9.90
N LYS A 237 10.20 -15.49 9.47
CA LYS A 237 10.73 -16.64 8.72
C LYS A 237 11.36 -16.24 7.38
N LEU A 238 11.00 -15.09 6.84
CA LEU A 238 11.52 -14.58 5.58
C LEU A 238 13.05 -14.39 5.60
N ALA A 239 13.65 -14.14 6.79
CA ALA A 239 15.10 -14.04 6.92
C ALA A 239 15.81 -15.31 6.43
N GLY A 240 15.24 -16.47 6.68
CA GLY A 240 15.79 -17.77 6.26
C GLY A 240 15.72 -18.03 4.76
N LEU A 241 14.88 -17.29 4.02
CA LEU A 241 14.81 -17.40 2.55
C LEU A 241 15.96 -16.68 1.84
N ILE A 242 16.61 -15.72 2.51
CA ILE A 242 17.73 -14.95 1.96
C ILE A 242 19.02 -15.73 2.24
N GLY A 243 19.41 -16.62 1.33
CA GLY A 243 20.68 -17.34 1.35
C GLY A 243 21.84 -16.46 0.86
N ASP A 244 22.92 -17.12 0.43
CA ASP A 244 24.11 -16.45 -0.13
C ASP A 244 24.19 -16.61 -1.67
N ASP A 245 23.31 -17.42 -2.26
CA ASP A 245 23.33 -17.87 -3.65
C ASP A 245 22.31 -17.15 -4.57
N TYR A 246 21.69 -16.05 -4.09
CA TYR A 246 20.77 -15.28 -4.91
C TYR A 246 21.51 -14.41 -5.96
N ILE A 247 20.85 -14.16 -7.08
CA ILE A 247 21.31 -13.24 -8.12
C ILE A 247 20.96 -11.82 -7.69
N LEU A 248 21.98 -10.94 -7.64
CA LEU A 248 21.79 -9.52 -7.29
C LEU A 248 22.01 -8.60 -8.49
N HIS A 249 20.99 -7.84 -8.83
CA HIS A 249 21.07 -6.74 -9.81
C HIS A 249 20.89 -5.40 -9.10
N VAL A 250 21.84 -4.48 -9.29
CA VAL A 250 21.79 -3.12 -8.74
C VAL A 250 21.95 -2.12 -9.86
N ASN A 251 21.00 -1.21 -10.02
CA ASN A 251 20.96 -0.20 -11.10
C ASN A 251 21.35 -0.81 -12.47
N PRO A 252 20.65 -1.84 -12.97
CA PRO A 252 21.11 -2.61 -14.15
C PRO A 252 21.21 -1.77 -15.43
N THR A 253 20.60 -0.58 -15.47
CA THR A 253 20.69 0.36 -16.58
C THR A 253 21.84 1.37 -16.45
N GLY A 254 22.62 1.32 -15.34
CA GLY A 254 23.70 2.27 -15.05
C GLY A 254 23.28 3.40 -14.12
N LYS A 255 23.77 4.59 -14.36
CA LYS A 255 23.55 5.80 -13.55
C LYS A 255 22.05 6.14 -13.41
N PHE A 256 21.61 6.40 -12.16
CA PHE A 256 20.23 6.78 -11.83
C PHE A 256 20.23 8.05 -10.97
N VAL A 257 20.67 9.16 -11.54
CA VAL A 257 20.70 10.50 -10.91
C VAL A 257 19.40 11.25 -11.18
N ILE A 258 18.93 11.20 -12.44
CA ILE A 258 17.64 11.76 -12.81
C ILE A 258 16.56 10.76 -12.43
N GLY A 259 15.73 11.11 -11.46
CA GLY A 259 14.67 10.25 -10.92
C GLY A 259 13.63 11.08 -10.17
N GLY A 260 12.72 10.39 -9.48
CA GLY A 260 11.57 11.03 -8.88
C GLY A 260 10.67 11.71 -9.91
N PRO A 261 9.83 12.67 -9.53
CA PRO A 261 8.93 13.37 -10.46
C PRO A 261 9.64 14.14 -11.58
N HIS A 262 10.95 14.41 -11.45
CA HIS A 262 11.74 14.96 -12.54
C HIS A 262 12.06 13.92 -13.62
N GLY A 263 12.30 12.69 -13.23
CA GLY A 263 12.63 11.60 -14.16
C GLY A 263 11.42 11.01 -14.86
N ASP A 264 10.30 10.90 -14.16
CA ASP A 264 9.05 10.32 -14.67
C ASP A 264 7.84 10.96 -13.99
N THR A 265 6.76 11.12 -14.72
CA THR A 265 5.51 11.68 -14.19
C THR A 265 4.77 10.65 -13.34
N GLY A 266 4.39 11.05 -12.13
CA GLY A 266 3.57 10.27 -11.21
C GLY A 266 2.11 10.67 -11.23
N LEU A 267 1.24 9.70 -11.01
CA LEU A 267 -0.21 9.86 -10.87
C LEU A 267 -0.74 8.99 -9.74
N THR A 268 -1.76 9.49 -9.05
CA THR A 268 -2.51 8.71 -8.06
C THR A 268 -3.10 7.45 -8.68
N GLY A 269 -2.95 6.30 -8.01
CA GLY A 269 -3.58 5.05 -8.42
C GLY A 269 -2.85 4.28 -9.52
N ARG A 270 -1.59 4.60 -9.85
CA ARG A 270 -0.79 3.87 -10.85
C ARG A 270 0.09 2.75 -10.27
N LYS A 271 0.08 2.53 -8.97
CA LYS A 271 0.82 1.45 -8.29
C LYS A 271 -0.11 0.53 -7.50
N ILE A 272 -1.27 0.21 -8.07
CA ILE A 272 -2.32 -0.57 -7.40
C ILE A 272 -1.89 -1.99 -7.04
N ILE A 273 -1.04 -2.62 -7.84
CA ILE A 273 -0.53 -3.97 -7.57
C ILE A 273 0.48 -3.95 -6.42
N VAL A 274 1.40 -2.98 -6.41
CA VAL A 274 2.32 -2.73 -5.28
C VAL A 274 1.53 -2.37 -4.01
N ALA A 275 0.47 -1.60 -4.16
CA ALA A 275 -0.39 -1.18 -3.06
C ALA A 275 -1.26 -2.32 -2.47
N ALA A 276 -1.40 -3.45 -3.19
CA ALA A 276 -2.24 -4.58 -2.79
C ALA A 276 -1.43 -5.86 -2.53
N TYR A 277 -1.37 -6.79 -3.49
CA TYR A 277 -0.88 -8.16 -3.24
C TYR A 277 0.31 -8.57 -4.13
N GLY A 278 0.94 -7.63 -4.84
CA GLY A 278 2.15 -7.90 -5.65
C GLY A 278 1.93 -8.88 -6.81
N GLY A 279 0.69 -8.99 -7.30
CA GLY A 279 0.32 -9.89 -8.40
C GLY A 279 -0.09 -11.30 -7.97
N ARG A 280 0.01 -11.65 -6.68
CA ARG A 280 -0.41 -12.97 -6.17
C ARG A 280 -1.93 -13.06 -6.02
N GLY A 281 -2.57 -12.03 -5.49
CA GLY A 281 -4.01 -11.88 -5.42
C GLY A 281 -4.54 -10.93 -6.48
N ALA A 282 -5.80 -11.10 -6.89
CA ALA A 282 -6.48 -10.23 -7.84
C ALA A 282 -6.67 -8.81 -7.28
N HIS A 283 -6.92 -7.87 -8.19
CA HIS A 283 -7.26 -6.47 -7.89
C HIS A 283 -8.41 -6.01 -8.80
N GLY A 284 -9.36 -5.25 -8.25
CA GLY A 284 -10.54 -4.79 -8.99
C GLY A 284 -10.30 -3.65 -9.99
N GLY A 285 -9.08 -3.08 -9.99
CA GLY A 285 -8.67 -2.00 -10.90
C GLY A 285 -8.89 -0.58 -10.36
N GLY A 286 -9.73 -0.38 -9.34
CA GLY A 286 -9.97 0.92 -8.73
C GLY A 286 -8.81 1.38 -7.83
N ALA A 287 -8.36 2.64 -7.97
CA ALA A 287 -7.40 3.24 -7.06
C ALA A 287 -7.98 3.37 -5.65
N PHE A 288 -7.12 3.26 -4.62
CA PHE A 288 -7.50 3.47 -3.22
C PHE A 288 -7.25 4.91 -2.78
N SER A 289 -6.01 5.39 -2.97
CA SER A 289 -5.58 6.71 -2.50
C SER A 289 -6.43 7.85 -3.07
N GLY A 290 -6.67 8.87 -2.26
CA GLY A 290 -7.48 10.03 -2.59
C GLY A 290 -8.99 9.84 -2.47
N LYS A 291 -9.48 8.64 -2.18
CA LYS A 291 -10.90 8.30 -2.07
C LYS A 291 -11.34 8.17 -0.62
N ASP A 292 -12.41 8.89 -0.21
CA ASP A 292 -13.06 8.70 1.08
C ASP A 292 -13.79 7.35 1.18
N SER A 293 -14.19 7.00 2.38
CA SER A 293 -14.78 5.70 2.73
C SER A 293 -16.11 5.37 2.05
N SER A 294 -16.80 6.33 1.41
CA SER A 294 -18.01 6.06 0.64
C SER A 294 -17.74 5.38 -0.71
N LYS A 295 -16.51 5.44 -1.18
CA LYS A 295 -16.06 4.76 -2.39
C LYS A 295 -15.70 3.32 -2.05
N VAL A 296 -16.56 2.40 -2.51
CA VAL A 296 -16.42 0.96 -2.22
C VAL A 296 -15.14 0.33 -2.78
N ASP A 297 -14.54 0.90 -3.82
CA ASP A 297 -13.22 0.51 -4.31
C ASP A 297 -12.20 0.37 -3.18
N ARG A 298 -12.26 1.28 -2.21
CA ARG A 298 -11.38 1.31 -1.05
C ARG A 298 -11.97 0.56 0.14
N SER A 299 -13.15 0.94 0.60
CA SER A 299 -13.74 0.41 1.83
C SER A 299 -14.06 -1.09 1.74
N ALA A 300 -14.61 -1.56 0.61
CA ALA A 300 -14.91 -2.96 0.43
C ALA A 300 -13.67 -3.82 0.16
N ALA A 301 -12.60 -3.27 -0.45
CA ALA A 301 -11.32 -3.95 -0.54
C ALA A 301 -10.70 -4.21 0.84
N TYR A 302 -10.82 -3.25 1.75
CA TYR A 302 -10.40 -3.44 3.15
C TYR A 302 -11.23 -4.50 3.87
N ALA A 303 -12.56 -4.52 3.65
CA ALA A 303 -13.43 -5.56 4.21
C ALA A 303 -13.09 -6.95 3.63
N ALA A 304 -12.90 -7.07 2.33
CA ALA A 304 -12.50 -8.31 1.68
C ALA A 304 -11.15 -8.83 2.22
N ARG A 305 -10.15 -7.93 2.42
CA ARG A 305 -8.87 -8.28 3.06
C ARG A 305 -9.06 -8.77 4.48
N HIS A 306 -9.88 -8.11 5.27
CA HIS A 306 -10.15 -8.52 6.65
C HIS A 306 -10.72 -9.92 6.71
N ILE A 307 -11.69 -10.24 5.84
CA ILE A 307 -12.29 -11.56 5.74
C ILE A 307 -11.25 -12.61 5.34
N ALA A 308 -10.51 -12.38 4.24
CA ALA A 308 -9.51 -13.32 3.74
C ALA A 308 -8.45 -13.62 4.82
N LYS A 309 -7.95 -12.58 5.51
CA LYS A 309 -6.95 -12.73 6.58
C LYS A 309 -7.47 -13.53 7.76
N ASN A 310 -8.70 -13.28 8.20
CA ASN A 310 -9.31 -14.01 9.31
C ASN A 310 -9.64 -15.45 8.95
N LEU A 311 -10.01 -15.76 7.68
CA LEU A 311 -10.19 -17.14 7.21
C LEU A 311 -8.88 -17.94 7.27
N VAL A 312 -7.78 -17.37 6.79
CA VAL A 312 -6.45 -18.01 6.86
C VAL A 312 -6.03 -18.19 8.31
N ALA A 313 -6.18 -17.17 9.15
CA ALA A 313 -5.83 -17.23 10.57
C ALA A 313 -6.69 -18.23 11.35
N ALA A 314 -7.96 -18.41 10.99
CA ALA A 314 -8.84 -19.42 11.58
C ALA A 314 -8.46 -20.84 11.17
N GLY A 315 -7.65 -21.01 10.13
CA GLY A 315 -7.24 -22.31 9.59
C GLY A 315 -8.26 -22.91 8.62
N VAL A 316 -9.09 -22.07 7.98
CA VAL A 316 -10.05 -22.54 6.96
C VAL A 316 -9.32 -23.04 5.71
N ALA A 317 -8.26 -22.34 5.31
CA ALA A 317 -7.39 -22.69 4.20
C ALA A 317 -6.04 -21.95 4.33
N ASP A 318 -5.01 -22.43 3.64
CA ASP A 318 -3.68 -21.80 3.62
C ASP A 318 -3.61 -20.53 2.77
N GLU A 319 -4.50 -20.43 1.78
CA GLU A 319 -4.57 -19.34 0.80
C GLU A 319 -6.04 -19.05 0.48
N VAL A 320 -6.44 -17.77 0.50
CA VAL A 320 -7.85 -17.36 0.29
C VAL A 320 -7.91 -16.05 -0.49
N LEU A 321 -8.72 -16.05 -1.53
CA LEU A 321 -9.22 -14.86 -2.22
C LEU A 321 -10.69 -14.66 -1.88
N VAL A 322 -11.07 -13.42 -1.58
CA VAL A 322 -12.47 -12.99 -1.40
C VAL A 322 -12.76 -11.88 -2.39
N GLU A 323 -13.82 -12.03 -3.19
CA GLU A 323 -14.37 -10.97 -4.03
C GLU A 323 -15.68 -10.48 -3.45
N LEU A 324 -15.85 -9.17 -3.39
CA LEU A 324 -17.11 -8.49 -3.10
C LEU A 324 -17.48 -7.64 -4.32
N SER A 325 -18.75 -7.68 -4.74
CA SER A 325 -19.24 -6.84 -5.83
C SER A 325 -20.41 -5.98 -5.40
N TYR A 326 -20.48 -4.76 -5.93
CA TYR A 326 -21.52 -3.79 -5.61
C TYR A 326 -22.09 -3.16 -6.89
N ALA A 327 -23.34 -2.69 -6.79
CA ALA A 327 -23.93 -1.77 -7.75
C ALA A 327 -24.14 -0.40 -7.08
N ILE A 328 -24.00 0.65 -7.85
CA ILE A 328 -24.19 2.04 -7.37
C ILE A 328 -25.58 2.19 -6.73
N GLY A 329 -25.65 2.82 -5.58
CA GLY A 329 -26.89 3.09 -4.85
C GLY A 329 -27.52 1.88 -4.15
N ILE A 330 -26.92 0.67 -4.23
CA ILE A 330 -27.38 -0.53 -3.52
C ILE A 330 -26.46 -0.81 -2.33
N ALA A 331 -27.05 -0.99 -1.14
CA ALA A 331 -26.29 -1.20 0.09
C ALA A 331 -25.77 -2.65 0.21
N GLN A 332 -26.54 -3.66 -0.21
CA GLN A 332 -26.10 -5.04 -0.13
C GLN A 332 -25.13 -5.39 -1.25
N PRO A 333 -24.08 -6.17 -1.00
CA PRO A 333 -23.24 -6.69 -2.09
C PRO A 333 -24.08 -7.56 -3.05
N LEU A 334 -23.79 -7.47 -4.35
CA LEU A 334 -24.43 -8.30 -5.37
C LEU A 334 -23.95 -9.73 -5.29
N SER A 335 -22.69 -9.94 -4.99
CA SER A 335 -22.09 -11.27 -4.82
C SER A 335 -20.96 -11.25 -3.81
N ILE A 336 -20.74 -12.43 -3.21
CA ILE A 336 -19.58 -12.78 -2.42
C ILE A 336 -19.02 -14.04 -3.08
N TYR A 337 -17.77 -13.95 -3.56
CA TYR A 337 -17.06 -15.09 -4.11
C TYR A 337 -15.85 -15.40 -3.26
N VAL A 338 -15.54 -16.68 -3.10
CA VAL A 338 -14.35 -17.16 -2.37
C VAL A 338 -13.64 -18.18 -3.23
N ASP A 339 -12.33 -18.10 -3.28
CA ASP A 339 -11.45 -19.12 -3.85
C ASP A 339 -10.37 -19.45 -2.81
N THR A 340 -10.26 -20.71 -2.44
CA THR A 340 -9.24 -21.23 -1.53
C THR A 340 -8.06 -21.84 -2.26
N TYR A 341 -7.96 -21.65 -3.57
CA TYR A 341 -6.88 -22.17 -4.44
C TYR A 341 -6.62 -23.66 -4.28
N ARG A 342 -7.63 -24.41 -3.86
CA ARG A 342 -7.54 -25.85 -3.50
C ARG A 342 -6.45 -26.14 -2.46
N SER A 343 -6.08 -25.13 -1.66
CA SER A 343 -5.12 -25.30 -0.58
C SER A 343 -5.63 -26.32 0.46
N PRO A 344 -4.73 -26.95 1.23
CA PRO A 344 -5.10 -27.91 2.26
C PRO A 344 -6.13 -27.35 3.23
N ARG A 345 -7.13 -28.16 3.56
CA ARG A 345 -8.19 -27.84 4.50
C ARG A 345 -8.19 -28.82 5.66
N PRO A 346 -8.64 -28.38 6.87
CA PRO A 346 -8.82 -29.30 7.99
C PRO A 346 -9.92 -30.34 7.67
N ALA A 347 -9.83 -31.52 8.29
CA ALA A 347 -10.80 -32.60 8.12
C ALA A 347 -12.25 -32.18 8.38
N ALA A 348 -12.46 -31.23 9.31
CA ALA A 348 -13.80 -30.68 9.61
C ALA A 348 -14.45 -29.97 8.40
N LEU A 349 -13.66 -29.57 7.41
CA LEU A 349 -14.12 -28.90 6.19
C LEU A 349 -14.04 -29.79 4.95
N GLU A 350 -13.80 -31.09 5.14
CA GLU A 350 -13.79 -32.05 4.02
C GLU A 350 -15.13 -32.04 3.28
N GLY A 351 -15.10 -31.90 1.96
CA GLY A 351 -16.28 -31.81 1.11
C GLY A 351 -17.00 -30.44 1.08
N MET A 352 -16.61 -29.48 1.94
CA MET A 352 -17.17 -28.14 1.90
C MET A 352 -16.69 -27.39 0.64
N THR A 353 -17.60 -26.80 -0.10
CA THR A 353 -17.26 -26.01 -1.31
C THR A 353 -16.93 -24.56 -0.95
N ASP A 354 -16.21 -23.86 -1.84
CA ASP A 354 -15.94 -22.43 -1.69
C ASP A 354 -17.22 -21.59 -1.69
N GLY A 355 -18.26 -22.03 -2.45
CA GLY A 355 -19.58 -21.41 -2.42
C GLY A 355 -20.29 -21.57 -1.07
N GLU A 356 -20.05 -22.65 -0.33
CA GLU A 356 -20.58 -22.78 1.04
C GLU A 356 -19.83 -21.86 2.01
N ILE A 357 -18.50 -21.72 1.85
CA ILE A 357 -17.71 -20.76 2.62
C ILE A 357 -18.24 -19.34 2.38
N ALA A 358 -18.46 -18.95 1.11
CA ALA A 358 -19.00 -17.64 0.75
C ALA A 358 -20.37 -17.36 1.40
N ARG A 359 -21.28 -18.35 1.41
CA ARG A 359 -22.59 -18.21 2.07
C ARG A 359 -22.47 -18.00 3.59
N ARG A 360 -21.55 -18.70 4.25
CA ARG A 360 -21.31 -18.54 5.69
C ARG A 360 -20.73 -17.17 6.01
N ILE A 361 -19.78 -16.68 5.18
CA ILE A 361 -19.24 -15.32 5.29
C ILE A 361 -20.35 -14.29 5.22
N GLY A 362 -21.28 -14.39 4.26
CA GLY A 362 -22.41 -13.47 4.12
C GLY A 362 -23.34 -13.42 5.34
N ARG A 363 -23.35 -14.47 6.19
CA ARG A 363 -24.08 -14.46 7.47
C ARG A 363 -23.26 -13.88 8.62
N LEU A 364 -21.93 -14.03 8.59
CA LEU A 364 -21.04 -13.59 9.66
C LEU A 364 -20.71 -12.08 9.60
N PHE A 365 -20.69 -11.51 8.40
CA PHE A 365 -20.24 -10.13 8.19
C PHE A 365 -21.33 -9.26 7.59
N ASP A 366 -21.59 -8.12 8.21
CA ASP A 366 -22.39 -7.07 7.59
C ASP A 366 -21.51 -6.31 6.59
N LEU A 367 -21.75 -6.52 5.31
CA LEU A 367 -20.98 -5.99 4.20
C LEU A 367 -21.62 -4.76 3.55
N ARG A 368 -22.64 -4.15 4.18
CA ARG A 368 -23.15 -2.86 3.77
C ARG A 368 -22.09 -1.77 3.93
N PRO A 369 -21.96 -0.82 2.99
CA PRO A 369 -20.93 0.22 3.06
C PRO A 369 -20.86 0.94 4.42
N ALA A 370 -22.00 1.33 5.00
CA ALA A 370 -22.04 2.01 6.30
C ALA A 370 -21.49 1.12 7.44
N ALA A 371 -21.78 -0.18 7.41
CA ALA A 371 -21.28 -1.13 8.41
C ALA A 371 -19.75 -1.31 8.30
N ILE A 372 -19.22 -1.38 7.08
CA ILE A 372 -17.77 -1.43 6.82
C ILE A 372 -17.09 -0.17 7.34
N VAL A 373 -17.62 1.01 7.00
CA VAL A 373 -17.10 2.31 7.45
C VAL A 373 -17.03 2.38 8.96
N LYS A 374 -18.11 1.98 9.64
CA LYS A 374 -18.20 1.95 11.11
C LYS A 374 -17.22 0.95 11.72
N ARG A 375 -17.13 -0.27 11.16
CA ARG A 375 -16.28 -1.35 11.67
C ARG A 375 -14.81 -0.97 11.71
N PHE A 376 -14.31 -0.31 10.66
CA PHE A 376 -12.90 0.05 10.55
C PHE A 376 -12.59 1.52 10.86
N GLY A 377 -13.60 2.29 11.30
CA GLY A 377 -13.40 3.68 11.65
C GLY A 377 -12.98 4.57 10.48
N LEU A 378 -13.47 4.29 9.26
CA LEU A 378 -12.99 4.92 8.03
C LEU A 378 -13.43 6.38 7.83
N LYS A 379 -14.07 7.01 8.81
CA LYS A 379 -14.30 8.46 8.86
C LYS A 379 -13.18 9.22 9.59
N ASN A 380 -12.17 8.53 10.06
CA ASN A 380 -11.00 9.12 10.73
C ASN A 380 -9.86 9.39 9.73
N PRO A 381 -8.94 10.32 10.03
CA PRO A 381 -7.78 10.65 9.21
C PRO A 381 -6.68 9.58 9.34
N ILE A 382 -6.83 8.44 8.67
CA ILE A 382 -5.97 7.25 8.77
C ILE A 382 -5.35 6.84 7.44
N PHE A 383 -5.58 7.59 6.37
CA PHE A 383 -5.28 7.15 5.01
C PHE A 383 -3.88 7.51 4.54
N GLU A 384 -3.29 8.63 4.99
CA GLU A 384 -1.92 9.00 4.65
C GLU A 384 -0.91 7.89 5.02
N ALA A 385 -1.14 7.18 6.12
CA ALA A 385 -0.32 6.05 6.56
C ALA A 385 -0.37 4.85 5.61
N THR A 386 -1.39 4.73 4.76
CA THR A 386 -1.56 3.61 3.82
C THR A 386 -0.89 3.85 2.47
N ALA A 387 -0.55 5.11 2.16
CA ALA A 387 -0.19 5.54 0.81
C ALA A 387 1.24 5.18 0.39
N SER A 388 2.04 4.58 1.28
CA SER A 388 3.39 4.08 0.97
C SER A 388 3.52 2.60 1.35
N TYR A 389 4.25 1.82 0.55
CA TYR A 389 4.52 0.38 0.78
C TYR A 389 3.27 -0.51 0.96
N GLY A 390 2.13 -0.12 0.41
CA GLY A 390 0.92 -0.91 0.38
C GLY A 390 -0.06 -0.67 1.53
N HIS A 391 -1.33 -0.97 1.25
CA HIS A 391 -2.46 -0.81 2.16
C HIS A 391 -2.67 -2.03 3.07
N PHE A 392 -2.03 -3.16 2.73
CA PHE A 392 -2.20 -4.44 3.40
C PHE A 392 -0.89 -4.96 3.98
N GLY A 393 -0.99 -5.86 4.97
CA GLY A 393 0.16 -6.42 5.65
C GLY A 393 0.78 -5.51 6.70
N ASN A 394 0.10 -4.45 7.11
CA ASN A 394 0.53 -3.56 8.18
C ASN A 394 -0.02 -4.04 9.53
N ARG A 395 0.67 -3.69 10.63
CA ARG A 395 0.17 -4.00 11.98
C ARG A 395 -0.81 -2.92 12.43
N PRO A 396 -1.96 -3.29 12.98
CA PRO A 396 -2.84 -2.32 13.64
C PRO A 396 -2.12 -1.63 14.81
N TYR A 397 -2.34 -0.33 14.93
CA TYR A 397 -1.86 0.46 16.08
C TYR A 397 -2.84 1.58 16.39
N LYS A 398 -2.71 2.17 17.56
CA LYS A 398 -3.49 3.34 17.96
C LYS A 398 -2.57 4.53 18.15
N GLN A 399 -3.07 5.69 17.77
CA GLN A 399 -2.38 6.98 17.91
C GLN A 399 -3.37 8.06 18.31
N VAL A 400 -2.91 8.99 19.13
CA VAL A 400 -3.70 10.19 19.46
C VAL A 400 -3.55 11.20 18.33
N GLU A 401 -4.68 11.57 17.76
CA GLU A 401 -4.79 12.55 16.68
C GLU A 401 -5.62 13.75 17.14
N LYS A 402 -5.30 14.91 16.61
CA LYS A 402 -6.10 16.11 16.76
C LYS A 402 -7.14 16.14 15.64
N VAL A 403 -8.41 16.16 16.02
CA VAL A 403 -9.54 16.23 15.10
C VAL A 403 -10.51 17.34 15.54
N TRP A 404 -11.35 17.78 14.64
CA TRP A 404 -12.34 18.81 14.94
C TRP A 404 -13.70 18.18 15.22
N GLU A 405 -14.29 18.54 16.38
CA GLU A 405 -15.64 18.14 16.78
C GLU A 405 -16.41 19.38 17.26
N ASN A 406 -17.59 19.61 16.69
CA ASN A 406 -18.43 20.73 17.05
C ASN A 406 -17.70 22.11 17.03
N GLY A 407 -16.81 22.30 16.04
CA GLY A 407 -16.04 23.53 15.86
C GLY A 407 -14.87 23.71 16.81
N ARG A 408 -14.44 22.66 17.51
CA ARG A 408 -13.28 22.67 18.43
C ARG A 408 -12.31 21.55 18.10
N GLU A 409 -11.02 21.83 18.24
CA GLU A 409 -9.98 20.82 18.16
C GLU A 409 -10.00 19.96 19.44
N VAL A 410 -10.06 18.65 19.29
CA VAL A 410 -10.02 17.67 20.37
C VAL A 410 -8.99 16.58 20.07
N GLU A 411 -8.40 16.00 21.10
CA GLU A 411 -7.54 14.83 20.98
C GLU A 411 -8.39 13.56 21.03
N ARG A 412 -8.18 12.67 20.06
CA ARG A 412 -8.87 11.39 19.97
C ARG A 412 -7.87 10.26 19.69
N GLU A 413 -7.96 9.16 20.44
CA GLU A 413 -7.25 7.93 20.10
C GLU A 413 -7.91 7.26 18.91
N ILE A 414 -7.17 7.13 17.79
CA ILE A 414 -7.64 6.59 16.52
C ILE A 414 -6.87 5.31 16.20
N GLU A 415 -7.58 4.28 15.74
CA GLU A 415 -7.02 3.02 15.31
C GLU A 415 -6.69 3.06 13.82
N TYR A 416 -5.45 2.71 13.48
CA TYR A 416 -4.94 2.56 12.12
C TYR A 416 -4.92 1.09 11.71
N PHE A 417 -5.15 0.81 10.44
CA PHE A 417 -5.15 -0.53 9.84
C PHE A 417 -6.11 -1.51 10.53
N GLY A 418 -7.27 -1.05 10.97
CA GLY A 418 -8.27 -1.87 11.64
C GLY A 418 -8.71 -3.11 10.85
N TRP A 419 -8.62 -3.07 9.52
CA TRP A 419 -8.89 -4.20 8.62
C TRP A 419 -7.84 -5.33 8.68
N GLU A 420 -6.71 -5.10 9.32
CA GLU A 420 -5.66 -6.11 9.54
C GLU A 420 -5.81 -6.86 10.88
N LYS A 421 -6.86 -6.58 11.67
CA LYS A 421 -7.13 -7.27 12.94
C LYS A 421 -7.59 -8.70 12.72
N LEU A 422 -7.29 -9.55 13.71
CA LEU A 422 -7.71 -10.95 13.76
C LEU A 422 -8.88 -11.15 14.73
N ASP A 423 -9.80 -10.18 14.78
CA ASP A 423 -10.91 -10.11 15.71
C ASP A 423 -12.13 -10.96 15.31
N ALA A 424 -12.09 -11.60 14.12
CA ALA A 424 -13.13 -12.50 13.64
C ALA A 424 -12.74 -13.98 13.68
N VAL A 425 -11.51 -14.33 14.11
CA VAL A 425 -11.01 -15.72 14.11
C VAL A 425 -11.91 -16.65 14.92
N ASP A 426 -12.27 -16.27 16.15
CA ASP A 426 -13.06 -17.13 17.02
C ASP A 426 -14.48 -17.36 16.49
N CYS A 427 -15.12 -16.33 15.94
CA CYS A 427 -16.46 -16.50 15.37
C CYS A 427 -16.41 -17.34 14.09
N ILE A 428 -15.38 -17.22 13.27
CA ILE A 428 -15.14 -18.07 12.10
C ILE A 428 -14.93 -19.52 12.55
N ARG A 429 -14.04 -19.77 13.48
CA ARG A 429 -13.82 -21.13 14.01
C ARG A 429 -15.10 -21.79 14.50
N LYS A 430 -15.88 -21.06 15.28
CA LYS A 430 -17.18 -21.55 15.76
C LYS A 430 -18.15 -21.89 14.62
N GLU A 431 -18.28 -21.02 13.61
CA GLU A 431 -19.17 -21.23 12.47
C GLU A 431 -18.74 -22.43 11.60
N PHE A 432 -17.43 -22.65 11.50
CA PHE A 432 -16.87 -23.71 10.66
C PHE A 432 -16.57 -25.00 11.42
N GLY A 433 -16.73 -25.04 12.75
CA GLY A 433 -16.48 -26.21 13.58
C GLY A 433 -15.00 -26.55 13.74
N LEU A 434 -14.13 -25.55 13.77
CA LEU A 434 -12.65 -25.65 13.88
C LEU A 434 -12.15 -25.45 15.32
#